data_c2fdf6d0d21152aa5d8796d0010d266e
#
_entry.id   c2fdf6d0d21152aa5d8796d0010d266e
#
_cell.length_a   1.000
_cell.length_b   1.000
_cell.length_c   1.000
_cell.angle_alpha   90.00
_cell.angle_beta   90.00
_cell.angle_gamma   90.00
#
_symmetry.space_group_name_H-M   'P 1'
#
loop_
_entity.id
_entity.type
_entity.pdbx_description
1 polymer ?
#
loop_
_entity_poly.entity_id
_entity_poly.type
_entity_poly.pdbx_seq_one_letter_code
_entity_poly.pdbx_strand_id
1 'polypeptide(L)'
;MAATTPTVVLNDGRSIPQLGFGVYKVADAASTDVVRTALEVGYRHIDTASLYGNERGTGVAIRESGLPRDELFVTTKVWNTDQGYDETLRAFDTSLDLLGLDHVDLYLIHWPAPKQDRYRETWRALERLKAEGRARSIGVSNFHRSHLERLLESAEITPAVNQIELHPFLPQRELRAVNAAHGIATEAWSPLARGRFFTPATDGSDATSDLGAIARKHDRTVAQVVLRWHLQLGNIVIPKSATPARIAENFAVFDFTLDADDLAAISALENGERTGTDPDRLD
;
A
#
# COMPACT_ATOMS: atom_id res chain seq x y z
N MET A 1 -17.38 18.18 -10.65
CA MET A 1 -16.65 18.08 -9.38
C MET A 1 -15.83 16.80 -9.45
N ALA A 2 -14.52 16.87 -9.22
CA ALA A 2 -13.72 15.65 -9.13
C ALA A 2 -14.24 14.81 -7.96
N ALA A 3 -14.41 13.50 -8.16
CA ALA A 3 -14.85 12.60 -7.10
C ALA A 3 -13.76 12.61 -6.02
N THR A 4 -14.10 13.02 -4.81
CA THR A 4 -13.20 12.94 -3.67
C THR A 4 -13.01 11.47 -3.31
N THR A 5 -11.77 10.98 -3.33
CA THR A 5 -11.45 9.63 -2.88
C THR A 5 -11.87 9.46 -1.42
N PRO A 6 -12.64 8.42 -1.06
CA PRO A 6 -12.93 8.12 0.34
C PRO A 6 -11.64 7.99 1.15
N THR A 7 -11.71 8.32 2.44
CA THR A 7 -10.58 8.23 3.36
C THR A 7 -10.84 7.22 4.47
N VAL A 8 -9.76 6.65 4.99
CA VAL A 8 -9.76 5.83 6.22
C VAL A 8 -9.13 6.66 7.33
N VAL A 9 -9.79 6.73 8.48
CA VAL A 9 -9.22 7.37 9.67
C VAL A 9 -8.30 6.37 10.37
N LEU A 10 -7.04 6.75 10.53
CA LEU A 10 -6.02 5.96 11.22
C LEU A 10 -6.16 6.09 12.74
N ASN A 11 -5.53 5.19 13.50
CA ASN A 11 -5.58 5.18 14.97
C ASN A 11 -4.94 6.42 15.62
N ASP A 12 -4.16 7.18 14.88
CA ASP A 12 -3.57 8.46 15.32
C ASP A 12 -4.40 9.69 14.93
N GLY A 13 -5.63 9.48 14.42
CA GLY A 13 -6.59 10.51 14.05
C GLY A 13 -6.38 11.15 12.66
N ARG A 14 -5.35 10.74 11.91
CA ARG A 14 -5.12 11.22 10.54
C ARG A 14 -5.96 10.44 9.54
N SER A 15 -6.24 11.07 8.41
CA SER A 15 -6.97 10.44 7.31
C SER A 15 -6.04 10.11 6.16
N ILE A 16 -6.14 8.88 5.65
CA ILE A 16 -5.41 8.41 4.46
C ILE A 16 -6.41 8.14 3.33
N PRO A 17 -6.17 8.59 2.07
CA PRO A 17 -7.02 8.21 0.94
C PRO A 17 -7.06 6.69 0.78
N GLN A 18 -8.26 6.13 0.68
CA GLN A 18 -8.47 4.68 0.62
C GLN A 18 -7.91 4.05 -0.66
N LEU A 19 -7.80 4.83 -1.76
CA LEU A 19 -7.13 4.44 -3.00
C LEU A 19 -5.88 5.29 -3.17
N GLY A 20 -4.71 4.65 -3.12
CA GLY A 20 -3.41 5.24 -3.39
C GLY A 20 -2.80 4.73 -4.70
N PHE A 21 -1.64 5.21 -5.02
CA PHE A 21 -0.88 4.87 -6.22
C PHE A 21 0.52 4.39 -5.86
N GLY A 22 0.82 3.10 -6.15
CA GLY A 22 2.12 2.50 -5.91
C GLY A 22 3.09 2.70 -7.09
N VAL A 23 4.39 2.88 -6.80
CA VAL A 23 5.43 3.07 -7.82
C VAL A 23 6.48 1.94 -7.84
N TYR A 24 6.24 0.81 -7.19
CA TYR A 24 7.16 -0.32 -7.25
C TYR A 24 7.45 -0.77 -8.69
N LYS A 25 8.73 -0.98 -9.02
CA LYS A 25 9.19 -1.30 -10.40
C LYS A 25 8.86 -0.23 -11.46
N VAL A 26 8.67 1.01 -11.07
CA VAL A 26 8.76 2.16 -11.98
C VAL A 26 10.20 2.65 -11.93
N ALA A 27 10.89 2.69 -13.07
CA ALA A 27 12.25 3.22 -13.15
C ALA A 27 12.27 4.70 -12.76
N ASP A 28 13.34 5.18 -12.11
CA ASP A 28 13.45 6.58 -11.65
C ASP A 28 13.23 7.57 -12.79
N ALA A 29 13.82 7.32 -13.95
CA ALA A 29 13.66 8.16 -15.14
C ALA A 29 12.20 8.28 -15.66
N ALA A 30 11.33 7.32 -15.32
CA ALA A 30 9.93 7.33 -15.71
C ALA A 30 9.00 7.76 -14.54
N SER A 31 9.50 7.78 -13.32
CA SER A 31 8.66 7.95 -12.13
C SER A 31 7.99 9.32 -12.09
N THR A 32 8.66 10.37 -12.54
CA THR A 32 8.09 11.73 -12.61
C THR A 32 6.84 11.76 -13.49
N ASP A 33 6.89 11.21 -14.70
CA ASP A 33 5.74 11.25 -15.61
C ASP A 33 4.60 10.33 -15.16
N VAL A 34 4.94 9.16 -14.61
CA VAL A 34 3.95 8.20 -14.11
C VAL A 34 3.21 8.77 -12.90
N VAL A 35 3.92 9.38 -11.95
CA VAL A 35 3.30 10.00 -10.76
C VAL A 35 2.52 11.25 -11.14
N ARG A 36 3.04 12.09 -12.06
CA ARG A 36 2.30 13.25 -12.60
C ARG A 36 0.96 12.80 -13.17
N THR A 37 0.97 11.78 -14.03
CA THR A 37 -0.27 11.21 -14.59
C THR A 37 -1.25 10.77 -13.51
N ALA A 38 -0.77 10.10 -12.45
CA ALA A 38 -1.63 9.68 -11.35
C ALA A 38 -2.24 10.88 -10.61
N LEU A 39 -1.46 11.93 -10.34
CA LEU A 39 -1.95 13.15 -9.69
C LEU A 39 -2.97 13.91 -10.56
N GLU A 40 -2.75 13.97 -11.87
CA GLU A 40 -3.67 14.58 -12.85
C GLU A 40 -5.00 13.82 -12.93
N VAL A 41 -4.98 12.48 -12.84
CA VAL A 41 -6.17 11.62 -12.79
C VAL A 41 -6.98 11.85 -11.52
N GLY A 42 -6.32 12.22 -10.41
CA GLY A 42 -6.99 12.51 -9.14
C GLY A 42 -6.46 11.74 -7.93
N TYR A 43 -5.43 10.90 -8.09
CA TYR A 43 -4.80 10.28 -6.92
C TYR A 43 -4.21 11.34 -6.01
N ARG A 44 -4.33 11.12 -4.69
CA ARG A 44 -3.80 12.01 -3.64
C ARG A 44 -2.93 11.26 -2.64
N HIS A 45 -2.80 9.95 -2.76
CA HIS A 45 -1.92 9.10 -1.98
C HIS A 45 -0.90 8.45 -2.91
N ILE A 46 0.41 8.71 -2.69
CA ILE A 46 1.53 8.16 -3.45
C ILE A 46 2.39 7.31 -2.53
N ASP A 47 2.59 6.04 -2.91
CA ASP A 47 3.37 5.06 -2.14
C ASP A 47 4.67 4.71 -2.87
N THR A 48 5.80 5.08 -2.27
CA THR A 48 7.16 4.72 -2.69
C THR A 48 7.92 4.00 -1.57
N ALA A 49 9.21 3.76 -1.75
CA ALA A 49 10.13 3.22 -0.77
C ALA A 49 11.58 3.48 -1.18
N SER A 50 12.51 3.56 -0.22
CA SER A 50 13.94 3.71 -0.48
C SER A 50 14.48 2.62 -1.41
N LEU A 51 14.05 1.36 -1.21
CA LEU A 51 14.42 0.22 -2.07
C LEU A 51 14.08 0.43 -3.55
N TYR A 52 13.03 1.20 -3.88
CA TYR A 52 12.58 1.30 -5.27
C TYR A 52 13.50 2.17 -6.14
N GLY A 53 14.34 3.00 -5.50
CA GLY A 53 15.29 3.88 -6.18
C GLY A 53 14.64 4.97 -7.02
N ASN A 54 13.36 5.31 -6.74
CA ASN A 54 12.59 6.27 -7.52
C ASN A 54 11.96 7.41 -6.68
N GLU A 55 12.47 7.60 -5.46
CA GLU A 55 12.02 8.67 -4.57
C GLU A 55 12.28 10.06 -5.18
N ARG A 56 13.41 10.24 -5.88
CA ARG A 56 13.74 11.53 -6.51
C ARG A 56 12.71 11.91 -7.58
N GLY A 57 12.42 11.05 -8.52
CA GLY A 57 11.44 11.33 -9.57
C GLY A 57 10.03 11.46 -9.02
N THR A 58 9.67 10.67 -8.00
CA THR A 58 8.40 10.81 -7.26
C THR A 58 8.31 12.20 -6.62
N GLY A 59 9.35 12.66 -5.94
CA GLY A 59 9.39 13.97 -5.31
C GLY A 59 9.32 15.12 -6.33
N VAL A 60 9.97 15.00 -7.48
CA VAL A 60 9.84 15.99 -8.58
C VAL A 60 8.37 16.12 -8.99
N ALA A 61 7.70 15.01 -9.27
CA ALA A 61 6.29 15.03 -9.69
C ALA A 61 5.38 15.66 -8.63
N ILE A 62 5.61 15.38 -7.35
CA ILE A 62 4.85 15.97 -6.24
C ILE A 62 5.03 17.49 -6.21
N ARG A 63 6.25 18.00 -6.25
CA ARG A 63 6.53 19.43 -6.18
C ARG A 63 6.05 20.20 -7.43
N GLU A 64 6.13 19.56 -8.59
CA GLU A 64 5.70 20.18 -9.86
C GLU A 64 4.19 20.05 -10.13
N SER A 65 3.46 19.29 -9.32
CA SER A 65 2.01 19.06 -9.51
C SER A 65 1.16 20.33 -9.37
N GLY A 66 1.67 21.35 -8.70
CA GLY A 66 0.90 22.55 -8.32
C GLY A 66 -0.16 22.30 -7.23
N LEU A 67 -0.27 21.07 -6.71
CA LEU A 67 -1.18 20.75 -5.63
C LEU A 67 -0.60 21.19 -4.27
N PRO A 68 -1.42 21.72 -3.35
CA PRO A 68 -0.99 21.98 -1.98
C PRO A 68 -0.45 20.70 -1.33
N ARG A 69 0.68 20.80 -0.61
CA ARG A 69 1.34 19.63 0.02
C ARG A 69 0.41 18.89 1.01
N ASP A 70 -0.48 19.60 1.67
CA ASP A 70 -1.45 19.08 2.62
C ASP A 70 -2.65 18.35 1.97
N GLU A 71 -2.84 18.49 0.66
CA GLU A 71 -3.78 17.66 -0.10
C GLU A 71 -3.19 16.30 -0.49
N LEU A 72 -1.88 16.12 -0.33
CA LEU A 72 -1.17 14.89 -0.72
C LEU A 72 -0.80 14.06 0.51
N PHE A 73 -0.97 12.76 0.38
CA PHE A 73 -0.52 11.75 1.34
C PHE A 73 0.65 10.99 0.72
N VAL A 74 1.84 11.13 1.27
CA VAL A 74 3.08 10.54 0.74
C VAL A 74 3.61 9.50 1.71
N THR A 75 3.78 8.27 1.21
CA THR A 75 4.34 7.14 1.96
C THR A 75 5.71 6.79 1.41
N THR A 76 6.70 6.61 2.29
CA THR A 76 7.95 5.91 1.98
C THR A 76 8.30 4.90 3.07
N LYS A 77 9.36 4.09 2.86
CA LYS A 77 9.66 2.94 3.72
C LYS A 77 11.18 2.80 3.90
N VAL A 78 11.60 2.45 5.12
CA VAL A 78 12.99 2.06 5.39
C VAL A 78 13.23 0.62 4.92
N TRP A 79 14.35 0.43 4.20
CA TRP A 79 14.74 -0.91 3.74
C TRP A 79 15.45 -1.72 4.82
N ASN A 80 15.53 -3.04 4.64
CA ASN A 80 16.08 -3.98 5.62
C ASN A 80 17.53 -3.70 6.00
N THR A 81 18.37 -3.26 5.06
CA THR A 81 19.79 -2.92 5.33
C THR A 81 19.96 -1.71 6.22
N ASP A 82 18.94 -0.86 6.33
CA ASP A 82 18.97 0.38 7.08
C ASP A 82 18.14 0.28 8.39
N GLN A 83 17.81 -0.94 8.80
CA GLN A 83 17.16 -1.18 10.09
C GLN A 83 18.14 -0.96 11.26
N GLY A 84 17.61 -0.46 12.35
CA GLY A 84 18.31 -0.02 13.56
C GLY A 84 17.97 1.43 13.88
N TYR A 85 18.31 1.91 15.06
CA TYR A 85 17.88 3.23 15.49
C TYR A 85 18.55 4.36 14.68
N ASP A 86 19.88 4.44 14.71
CA ASP A 86 20.63 5.51 14.04
C ASP A 86 20.65 5.34 12.51
N GLU A 87 20.70 4.09 12.03
CA GLU A 87 20.63 3.76 10.60
C GLU A 87 19.33 4.24 9.99
N THR A 88 18.21 3.97 10.67
CA THR A 88 16.87 4.39 10.21
C THR A 88 16.73 5.91 10.17
N LEU A 89 17.28 6.64 11.16
CA LEU A 89 17.26 8.11 11.14
C LEU A 89 18.01 8.66 9.92
N ARG A 90 19.21 8.12 9.63
CA ARG A 90 20.01 8.51 8.45
C ARG A 90 19.31 8.15 7.13
N ALA A 91 18.69 6.96 7.05
CA ALA A 91 17.94 6.53 5.87
C ALA A 91 16.73 7.44 5.62
N PHE A 92 16.08 7.87 6.69
CA PHE A 92 14.94 8.79 6.59
C PHE A 92 15.38 10.18 6.09
N ASP A 93 16.50 10.73 6.58
CA ASP A 93 17.07 11.98 6.08
C ASP A 93 17.36 11.88 4.58
N THR A 94 17.95 10.76 4.13
CA THR A 94 18.21 10.49 2.71
C THR A 94 16.92 10.45 1.90
N SER A 95 15.87 9.79 2.41
CA SER A 95 14.57 9.73 1.73
C SER A 95 13.92 11.12 1.61
N LEU A 96 13.97 11.95 2.65
CA LEU A 96 13.47 13.33 2.58
C LEU A 96 14.23 14.17 1.57
N ASP A 97 15.57 14.05 1.54
CA ASP A 97 16.42 14.76 0.57
C ASP A 97 16.08 14.35 -0.88
N LEU A 98 15.90 13.04 -1.13
CA LEU A 98 15.52 12.52 -2.44
C LEU A 98 14.13 13.00 -2.85
N LEU A 99 13.15 12.91 -1.96
CA LEU A 99 11.80 13.40 -2.19
C LEU A 99 11.75 14.93 -2.30
N GLY A 100 12.69 15.65 -1.68
CA GLY A 100 12.70 17.11 -1.57
C GLY A 100 11.50 17.60 -0.76
N LEU A 101 11.19 16.93 0.34
CA LEU A 101 10.07 17.23 1.23
C LEU A 101 10.57 17.42 2.65
N ASP A 102 9.83 18.21 3.45
CA ASP A 102 10.13 18.44 4.87
C ASP A 102 9.61 17.31 5.77
N HIS A 103 8.63 16.55 5.30
CA HIS A 103 7.98 15.46 6.02
C HIS A 103 7.34 14.48 5.04
N VAL A 104 7.09 13.26 5.54
CA VAL A 104 6.17 12.30 4.89
C VAL A 104 4.91 12.11 5.74
N ASP A 105 3.83 11.69 5.12
CA ASP A 105 2.57 11.44 5.82
C ASP A 105 2.58 10.07 6.49
N LEU A 106 3.27 9.08 5.90
CA LEU A 106 3.43 7.75 6.47
C LEU A 106 4.85 7.22 6.22
N TYR A 107 5.52 6.77 7.27
CA TYR A 107 6.79 6.07 7.19
C TYR A 107 6.66 4.64 7.69
N LEU A 108 7.09 3.67 6.89
CA LEU A 108 6.92 2.25 7.18
C LEU A 108 8.25 1.52 7.36
N ILE A 109 8.28 0.54 8.26
CA ILE A 109 9.26 -0.54 8.19
C ILE A 109 8.86 -1.45 7.02
N HIS A 110 9.73 -1.63 6.01
CA HIS A 110 9.37 -2.30 4.76
C HIS A 110 9.12 -3.80 4.94
N TRP A 111 9.97 -4.47 5.74
CA TRP A 111 9.84 -5.88 6.12
C TRP A 111 10.30 -6.10 7.55
N PRO A 112 9.81 -7.12 8.25
CA PRO A 112 10.27 -7.42 9.60
C PRO A 112 11.72 -7.87 9.67
N ALA A 113 12.25 -8.51 8.61
CA ALA A 113 13.60 -9.08 8.57
C ALA A 113 13.94 -9.87 9.86
N PRO A 114 13.21 -10.97 10.15
CA PRO A 114 13.18 -11.57 11.48
C PRO A 114 14.52 -12.14 11.96
N LYS A 115 15.42 -12.54 11.04
CA LYS A 115 16.75 -13.01 11.43
C LYS A 115 17.69 -11.88 11.85
N GLN A 116 17.47 -10.66 11.33
CA GLN A 116 18.21 -9.47 11.78
C GLN A 116 17.71 -9.00 13.14
N ASP A 117 16.41 -9.20 13.44
CA ASP A 117 15.74 -8.85 14.70
C ASP A 117 15.93 -7.38 15.13
N ARG A 118 16.03 -6.47 14.14
CA ARG A 118 16.31 -5.04 14.39
C ARG A 118 15.07 -4.15 14.27
N TYR A 119 13.91 -4.68 13.89
CA TYR A 119 12.72 -3.86 13.66
C TYR A 119 12.20 -3.15 14.93
N ARG A 120 12.48 -3.65 16.13
CA ARG A 120 12.12 -2.98 17.39
C ARG A 120 12.96 -1.71 17.63
N GLU A 121 14.27 -1.76 17.31
CA GLU A 121 15.14 -0.56 17.33
C GLU A 121 14.72 0.43 16.26
N THR A 122 14.43 -0.07 15.06
CA THR A 122 13.88 0.70 13.94
C THR A 122 12.58 1.40 14.34
N TRP A 123 11.68 0.68 15.04
CA TRP A 123 10.42 1.26 15.50
C TRP A 123 10.61 2.46 16.43
N ARG A 124 11.54 2.37 17.37
CA ARG A 124 11.89 3.49 18.25
C ARG A 124 12.38 4.72 17.47
N ALA A 125 13.10 4.50 16.35
CA ALA A 125 13.47 5.60 15.47
C ALA A 125 12.25 6.21 14.77
N LEU A 126 11.30 5.39 14.32
CA LEU A 126 10.04 5.87 13.73
C LEU A 126 9.22 6.68 14.77
N GLU A 127 9.13 6.22 16.02
CA GLU A 127 8.45 6.94 17.11
C GLU A 127 9.08 8.31 17.34
N ARG A 128 10.41 8.40 17.31
CA ARG A 128 11.11 9.68 17.37
C ARG A 128 10.79 10.60 16.20
N LEU A 129 10.84 10.08 14.97
CA LEU A 129 10.50 10.84 13.76
C LEU A 129 9.05 11.36 13.79
N LYS A 130 8.14 10.56 14.37
CA LYS A 130 6.75 10.99 14.59
C LYS A 130 6.66 12.11 15.64
N ALA A 131 7.37 11.99 16.74
CA ALA A 131 7.42 13.01 17.77
C ALA A 131 8.00 14.35 17.26
N GLU A 132 8.97 14.28 16.33
CA GLU A 132 9.55 15.44 15.65
C GLU A 132 8.62 16.02 14.55
N GLY A 133 7.52 15.33 14.20
CA GLY A 133 6.58 15.72 13.15
C GLY A 133 7.10 15.50 11.73
N ARG A 134 8.22 14.82 11.55
CA ARG A 134 8.86 14.53 10.26
C ARG A 134 8.21 13.34 9.55
N ALA A 135 7.73 12.36 10.31
CA ALA A 135 6.81 11.31 9.86
C ALA A 135 5.48 11.52 10.58
N ARG A 136 4.43 11.92 9.86
CA ARG A 136 3.14 12.27 10.48
C ARG A 136 2.42 11.05 11.06
N SER A 137 2.47 9.92 10.36
CA SER A 137 2.04 8.60 10.81
C SER A 137 3.18 7.61 10.63
N ILE A 138 3.20 6.56 11.46
CA ILE A 138 4.19 5.50 11.38
C ILE A 138 3.50 4.14 11.33
N GLY A 139 4.09 3.20 10.62
CA GLY A 139 3.50 1.88 10.45
C GLY A 139 4.53 0.84 10.04
N VAL A 140 4.02 -0.31 9.68
CA VAL A 140 4.82 -1.46 9.26
C VAL A 140 4.32 -2.01 7.94
N SER A 141 5.16 -2.79 7.27
CA SER A 141 4.77 -3.54 6.08
C SER A 141 5.25 -4.98 6.19
N ASN A 142 4.41 -5.91 5.74
CA ASN A 142 4.70 -7.34 5.73
C ASN A 142 4.84 -7.98 7.12
N PHE A 143 4.28 -7.40 8.16
CA PHE A 143 4.30 -7.97 9.49
C PHE A 143 3.19 -9.03 9.62
N HIS A 144 3.58 -10.26 9.96
CA HIS A 144 2.67 -11.30 10.43
C HIS A 144 2.25 -11.03 11.88
N ARG A 145 1.26 -11.78 12.36
CA ARG A 145 0.78 -11.68 13.74
C ARG A 145 1.91 -11.75 14.77
N SER A 146 2.81 -12.72 14.64
CA SER A 146 3.95 -12.90 15.57
C SER A 146 4.88 -11.68 15.61
N HIS A 147 5.13 -11.05 14.45
CA HIS A 147 5.95 -9.83 14.37
C HIS A 147 5.25 -8.64 15.03
N LEU A 148 3.92 -8.49 14.82
CA LEU A 148 3.14 -7.44 15.45
C LEU A 148 3.09 -7.61 16.98
N GLU A 149 2.78 -8.82 17.48
CA GLU A 149 2.74 -9.12 18.91
C GLU A 149 4.09 -8.78 19.57
N ARG A 150 5.21 -9.24 18.97
CA ARG A 150 6.55 -8.95 19.47
C ARG A 150 6.92 -7.46 19.40
N LEU A 151 6.48 -6.74 18.38
CA LEU A 151 6.68 -5.28 18.29
C LEU A 151 5.93 -4.57 19.41
N LEU A 152 4.67 -4.93 19.62
CA LEU A 152 3.76 -4.30 20.58
C LEU A 152 4.18 -4.52 22.03
N GLU A 153 5.01 -5.53 22.35
CA GLU A 153 5.58 -5.72 23.70
C GLU A 153 6.38 -4.50 24.18
N SER A 154 6.95 -3.70 23.28
CA SER A 154 7.85 -2.59 23.61
C SER A 154 7.54 -1.28 22.88
N ALA A 155 6.58 -1.27 21.96
CA ALA A 155 6.18 -0.08 21.24
C ALA A 155 5.38 0.87 22.16
N GLU A 156 5.73 2.15 22.16
CA GLU A 156 4.95 3.20 22.83
C GLU A 156 3.78 3.65 21.97
N ILE A 157 3.94 3.55 20.64
CA ILE A 157 2.92 3.91 19.66
C ILE A 157 2.53 2.67 18.86
N THR A 158 1.24 2.39 18.77
CA THR A 158 0.72 1.31 17.90
C THR A 158 0.89 1.70 16.43
N PRO A 159 1.35 0.80 15.54
CA PRO A 159 1.40 1.07 14.11
C PRO A 159 0.06 1.58 13.58
N ALA A 160 0.07 2.63 12.77
CA ALA A 160 -1.15 3.15 12.16
C ALA A 160 -1.62 2.29 10.98
N VAL A 161 -0.66 1.68 10.27
CA VAL A 161 -0.89 0.86 9.07
C VAL A 161 -0.03 -0.40 9.14
N ASN A 162 -0.58 -1.53 8.68
CA ASN A 162 0.20 -2.70 8.24
C ASN A 162 -0.09 -2.93 6.76
N GLN A 163 0.91 -2.65 5.91
CA GLN A 163 0.84 -2.79 4.46
C GLN A 163 1.26 -4.21 4.06
N ILE A 164 0.34 -5.02 3.56
CA ILE A 164 0.53 -6.46 3.32
C ILE A 164 0.18 -6.86 1.89
N GLU A 165 0.74 -7.98 1.41
CA GLU A 165 0.22 -8.62 0.21
C GLU A 165 -1.22 -9.04 0.43
N LEU A 166 -2.13 -8.52 -0.39
CA LEU A 166 -3.54 -8.87 -0.26
C LEU A 166 -4.24 -8.78 -1.62
N HIS A 167 -4.91 -9.85 -2.00
CA HIS A 167 -5.69 -9.99 -3.23
C HIS A 167 -6.66 -11.17 -3.08
N PRO A 168 -7.60 -11.42 -4.00
CA PRO A 168 -8.57 -12.50 -3.90
C PRO A 168 -8.00 -13.90 -3.63
N PHE A 169 -6.80 -14.24 -4.16
CA PHE A 169 -6.15 -15.52 -3.85
C PHE A 169 -5.55 -15.57 -2.43
N LEU A 170 -5.25 -14.42 -1.84
CA LEU A 170 -4.66 -14.28 -0.50
C LEU A 170 -5.36 -13.15 0.27
N PRO A 171 -6.62 -13.31 0.71
CA PRO A 171 -7.39 -12.26 1.37
C PRO A 171 -6.97 -11.99 2.82
N GLN A 172 -6.04 -12.77 3.38
CA GLN A 172 -5.41 -12.60 4.70
C GLN A 172 -6.41 -12.29 5.83
N ARG A 173 -7.53 -13.02 5.91
CA ARG A 173 -8.64 -12.74 6.84
C ARG A 173 -8.20 -12.69 8.29
N GLU A 174 -7.37 -13.65 8.72
CA GLU A 174 -6.86 -13.71 10.10
C GLU A 174 -5.98 -12.51 10.43
N LEU A 175 -5.03 -12.17 9.55
CA LEU A 175 -4.14 -11.03 9.78
C LEU A 175 -4.89 -9.71 9.76
N ARG A 176 -5.88 -9.55 8.88
CA ARG A 176 -6.78 -8.38 8.88
C ARG A 176 -7.57 -8.27 10.17
N ALA A 177 -8.05 -9.38 10.72
CA ALA A 177 -8.74 -9.40 12.02
C ALA A 177 -7.78 -8.99 13.17
N VAL A 178 -6.53 -9.46 13.13
CA VAL A 178 -5.49 -9.03 14.09
C VAL A 178 -5.21 -7.54 13.97
N ASN A 179 -5.00 -7.03 12.76
CA ASN A 179 -4.81 -5.59 12.52
C ASN A 179 -5.98 -4.79 13.11
N ALA A 180 -7.22 -5.17 12.77
CA ALA A 180 -8.43 -4.49 13.26
C ALA A 180 -8.55 -4.51 14.78
N ALA A 181 -8.23 -5.63 15.44
CA ALA A 181 -8.26 -5.76 16.91
C ALA A 181 -7.30 -4.79 17.62
N HIS A 182 -6.21 -4.39 16.95
CA HIS A 182 -5.25 -3.40 17.45
C HIS A 182 -5.50 -1.97 16.90
N GLY A 183 -6.58 -1.75 16.14
CA GLY A 183 -6.85 -0.46 15.50
C GLY A 183 -5.86 -0.11 14.38
N ILE A 184 -5.17 -1.10 13.81
CA ILE A 184 -4.20 -0.95 12.72
C ILE A 184 -4.96 -1.04 11.39
N ALA A 185 -4.83 -0.04 10.52
CA ALA A 185 -5.42 -0.08 9.20
C ALA A 185 -4.67 -1.08 8.31
N THR A 186 -5.41 -1.85 7.51
CA THR A 186 -4.80 -2.76 6.52
C THR A 186 -4.68 -2.06 5.18
N GLU A 187 -3.46 -2.03 4.64
CA GLU A 187 -3.18 -1.55 3.30
C GLU A 187 -2.70 -2.69 2.41
N ALA A 188 -3.25 -2.76 1.19
CA ALA A 188 -3.02 -3.87 0.26
C ALA A 188 -2.02 -3.50 -0.82
N TRP A 189 -0.84 -4.15 -0.85
CA TRP A 189 0.05 -4.12 -2.00
C TRP A 189 -0.19 -5.32 -2.92
N SER A 190 0.18 -5.19 -4.20
CA SER A 190 -0.13 -6.15 -5.28
C SER A 190 -1.61 -6.56 -5.33
N PRO A 191 -2.56 -5.61 -5.25
CA PRO A 191 -3.99 -5.94 -5.17
C PRO A 191 -4.49 -6.74 -6.37
N LEU A 192 -3.83 -6.63 -7.52
CA LEU A 192 -4.14 -7.34 -8.76
C LEU A 192 -3.29 -8.61 -8.94
N ALA A 193 -2.72 -9.18 -7.87
CA ALA A 193 -1.91 -10.40 -7.89
C ALA A 193 -0.86 -10.42 -9.02
N ARG A 194 -0.20 -9.27 -9.27
CA ARG A 194 0.78 -9.08 -10.35
C ARG A 194 0.27 -9.48 -11.75
N GLY A 195 -1.03 -9.36 -11.98
CA GLY A 195 -1.65 -9.64 -13.28
C GLY A 195 -2.14 -11.09 -13.46
N ARG A 196 -2.05 -11.97 -12.45
CA ARG A 196 -2.50 -13.37 -12.55
C ARG A 196 -3.98 -13.52 -12.85
N PHE A 197 -4.82 -12.56 -12.49
CA PHE A 197 -6.24 -12.54 -12.84
C PHE A 197 -6.52 -12.34 -14.34
N PHE A 198 -5.52 -11.98 -15.12
CA PHE A 198 -5.66 -11.71 -16.55
C PHE A 198 -5.08 -12.82 -17.42
N THR A 199 -4.54 -13.88 -16.81
CA THR A 199 -3.95 -15.03 -17.51
C THR A 199 -4.76 -16.26 -17.18
N PRO A 200 -5.26 -17.02 -18.17
CA PRO A 200 -5.93 -18.30 -17.92
C PRO A 200 -5.02 -19.23 -17.10
N ALA A 201 -5.57 -19.89 -16.10
CA ALA A 201 -4.84 -20.84 -15.31
C ALA A 201 -4.51 -22.09 -16.16
N THR A 202 -3.28 -22.61 -16.02
CA THR A 202 -2.82 -23.79 -16.76
C THR A 202 -3.35 -25.12 -16.18
N ASP A 203 -3.96 -25.06 -14.99
CA ASP A 203 -4.52 -26.21 -14.26
C ASP A 203 -6.04 -26.40 -14.45
N GLY A 204 -6.66 -25.58 -15.32
CA GLY A 204 -8.10 -25.62 -15.59
C GLY A 204 -8.96 -24.92 -14.54
N SER A 205 -8.39 -24.33 -13.49
CA SER A 205 -9.11 -23.43 -12.58
C SER A 205 -9.34 -22.08 -13.26
N ASP A 206 -10.59 -21.69 -13.48
CA ASP A 206 -10.90 -20.48 -14.24
C ASP A 206 -11.33 -19.33 -13.32
N ALA A 207 -10.41 -18.90 -12.43
CA ALA A 207 -10.62 -17.67 -11.66
C ALA A 207 -10.87 -16.44 -12.56
N THR A 208 -10.43 -16.53 -13.83
CA THR A 208 -10.69 -15.49 -14.83
C THR A 208 -12.15 -15.49 -15.29
N SER A 209 -12.86 -16.64 -15.25
CA SER A 209 -14.27 -16.72 -15.66
C SER A 209 -15.19 -16.04 -14.67
N ASP A 210 -14.98 -16.28 -13.36
CA ASP A 210 -15.84 -15.71 -12.31
C ASP A 210 -15.65 -14.20 -12.19
N LEU A 211 -14.39 -13.73 -12.10
CA LEU A 211 -14.10 -12.29 -12.12
C LEU A 211 -14.55 -11.63 -13.44
N GLY A 212 -14.41 -12.33 -14.58
CA GLY A 212 -14.88 -11.88 -15.87
C GLY A 212 -16.41 -11.77 -15.95
N ALA A 213 -17.14 -12.69 -15.32
CA ALA A 213 -18.60 -12.62 -15.23
C ALA A 213 -19.07 -11.42 -14.39
N ILE A 214 -18.44 -11.20 -13.23
CA ILE A 214 -18.70 -10.03 -12.38
C ILE A 214 -18.37 -8.74 -13.14
N ALA A 215 -17.25 -8.70 -13.83
CA ALA A 215 -16.82 -7.55 -14.62
C ALA A 215 -17.84 -7.17 -15.69
N ARG A 216 -18.35 -8.17 -16.44
CA ARG A 216 -19.44 -7.97 -17.44
C ARG A 216 -20.74 -7.49 -16.80
N LYS A 217 -21.14 -8.06 -15.64
CA LYS A 217 -22.35 -7.68 -14.91
C LYS A 217 -22.37 -6.19 -14.57
N HIS A 218 -21.21 -5.64 -14.21
CA HIS A 218 -21.06 -4.25 -13.78
C HIS A 218 -20.61 -3.29 -14.89
N ASP A 219 -20.36 -3.80 -16.12
CA ASP A 219 -19.73 -3.02 -17.21
C ASP A 219 -18.39 -2.40 -16.76
N ARG A 220 -17.55 -3.25 -16.15
CA ARG A 220 -16.24 -2.86 -15.60
C ARG A 220 -15.17 -3.87 -16.01
N THR A 221 -13.91 -3.49 -15.82
CA THR A 221 -12.78 -4.42 -15.99
C THR A 221 -12.60 -5.28 -14.74
N VAL A 222 -11.92 -6.43 -14.90
CA VAL A 222 -11.53 -7.28 -13.76
C VAL A 222 -10.68 -6.49 -12.74
N ALA A 223 -9.81 -5.59 -13.20
CA ALA A 223 -9.01 -4.74 -12.33
C ALA A 223 -9.91 -3.85 -11.46
N GLN A 224 -10.91 -3.20 -12.05
CA GLN A 224 -11.86 -2.36 -11.31
C GLN A 224 -12.69 -3.18 -10.30
N VAL A 225 -13.12 -4.39 -10.68
CA VAL A 225 -13.86 -5.30 -9.76
C VAL A 225 -13.00 -5.63 -8.54
N VAL A 226 -11.75 -6.05 -8.74
CA VAL A 226 -10.85 -6.41 -7.63
C VAL A 226 -10.53 -5.19 -6.75
N LEU A 227 -10.28 -4.03 -7.35
CA LEU A 227 -10.03 -2.80 -6.58
C LEU A 227 -11.27 -2.38 -5.79
N ARG A 228 -12.47 -2.48 -6.39
CA ARG A 228 -13.72 -2.21 -5.68
C ARG A 228 -13.95 -3.16 -4.52
N TRP A 229 -13.63 -4.44 -4.68
CA TRP A 229 -13.66 -5.42 -3.60
C TRP A 229 -12.80 -5.00 -2.40
N HIS A 230 -11.56 -4.54 -2.64
CA HIS A 230 -10.71 -4.01 -1.57
C HIS A 230 -11.36 -2.84 -0.82
N LEU A 231 -11.92 -1.89 -1.57
CA LEU A 231 -12.57 -0.71 -0.98
C LEU A 231 -13.77 -1.12 -0.11
N GLN A 232 -14.59 -2.07 -0.57
CA GLN A 232 -15.75 -2.55 0.19
C GLN A 232 -15.36 -3.38 1.43
N LEU A 233 -14.19 -3.99 1.43
CA LEU A 233 -13.62 -4.64 2.62
C LEU A 233 -13.02 -3.65 3.63
N GLY A 234 -13.02 -2.34 3.32
CA GLY A 234 -12.42 -1.31 4.17
C GLY A 234 -10.89 -1.25 4.08
N ASN A 235 -10.26 -1.96 3.15
CA ASN A 235 -8.82 -1.88 2.94
C ASN A 235 -8.43 -0.56 2.27
N ILE A 236 -7.24 -0.05 2.60
CA ILE A 236 -6.52 0.90 1.76
C ILE A 236 -5.86 0.08 0.65
N VAL A 237 -5.80 0.60 -0.58
CA VAL A 237 -5.28 -0.18 -1.72
C VAL A 237 -4.39 0.67 -2.62
N ILE A 238 -3.23 0.12 -3.02
CA ILE A 238 -2.22 0.82 -3.82
C ILE A 238 -1.91 0.07 -5.12
N PRO A 239 -2.81 0.10 -6.13
CA PRO A 239 -2.50 -0.43 -7.45
C PRO A 239 -1.34 0.32 -8.09
N LYS A 240 -0.57 -0.39 -8.93
CA LYS A 240 0.52 0.18 -9.74
C LYS A 240 0.24 0.00 -11.22
N SER A 241 0.44 1.05 -11.99
CA SER A 241 0.53 0.99 -13.44
C SER A 241 1.53 2.02 -13.97
N ALA A 242 2.18 1.73 -15.10
CA ALA A 242 2.96 2.71 -15.86
C ALA A 242 2.25 3.14 -17.16
N THR A 243 1.03 2.64 -17.39
CA THR A 243 0.23 2.93 -18.59
C THR A 243 -0.85 3.96 -18.24
N PRO A 244 -0.86 5.17 -18.81
CA PRO A 244 -1.82 6.23 -18.47
C PRO A 244 -3.27 5.78 -18.49
N ALA A 245 -3.70 5.03 -19.53
CA ALA A 245 -5.07 4.51 -19.60
C ALA A 245 -5.43 3.61 -18.41
N ARG A 246 -4.51 2.73 -17.96
CA ARG A 246 -4.74 1.87 -16.80
C ARG A 246 -4.67 2.64 -15.47
N ILE A 247 -3.91 3.73 -15.40
CA ILE A 247 -3.89 4.61 -14.23
C ILE A 247 -5.27 5.21 -14.04
N ALA A 248 -5.87 5.74 -15.11
CA ALA A 248 -7.21 6.30 -15.10
C ALA A 248 -8.29 5.22 -14.85
N GLU A 249 -8.18 4.04 -15.48
CA GLU A 249 -9.07 2.91 -15.27
C GLU A 249 -9.11 2.46 -13.81
N ASN A 250 -7.94 2.28 -13.18
CA ASN A 250 -7.82 1.87 -11.78
C ASN A 250 -8.39 2.91 -10.80
N PHE A 251 -8.47 4.18 -11.20
CA PHE A 251 -9.08 5.23 -10.39
C PHE A 251 -10.61 5.24 -10.49
N ALA A 252 -11.19 4.78 -11.60
CA ALA A 252 -12.63 4.80 -11.86
C ALA A 252 -13.34 3.60 -11.19
N VAL A 253 -13.35 3.58 -9.84
CA VAL A 253 -13.87 2.44 -9.03
C VAL A 253 -14.88 2.86 -7.96
N PHE A 254 -15.34 4.12 -8.00
CA PHE A 254 -16.20 4.66 -6.95
C PHE A 254 -17.69 4.70 -7.32
N ASP A 255 -18.04 4.49 -8.57
CA ASP A 255 -19.38 4.68 -9.15
C ASP A 255 -20.19 3.39 -9.32
N PHE A 256 -19.73 2.26 -8.78
CA PHE A 256 -20.46 0.99 -8.74
C PHE A 256 -20.22 0.27 -7.40
N THR A 257 -21.02 -0.77 -7.13
CA THR A 257 -20.95 -1.55 -5.89
C THR A 257 -21.14 -3.02 -6.21
N LEU A 258 -20.28 -3.86 -5.64
CA LEU A 258 -20.40 -5.33 -5.69
C LEU A 258 -21.45 -5.76 -4.69
N ASP A 259 -22.35 -6.65 -5.09
CA ASP A 259 -23.35 -7.23 -4.21
C ASP A 259 -22.83 -8.44 -3.41
N ALA A 260 -23.68 -9.06 -2.61
CA ALA A 260 -23.30 -10.18 -1.76
C ALA A 260 -22.84 -11.40 -2.55
N ASP A 261 -23.45 -11.68 -3.70
CA ASP A 261 -23.11 -12.82 -4.55
C ASP A 261 -21.73 -12.59 -5.21
N ASP A 262 -21.47 -11.37 -5.67
CA ASP A 262 -20.15 -10.99 -6.20
C ASP A 262 -19.06 -11.15 -5.14
N LEU A 263 -19.30 -10.67 -3.92
CA LEU A 263 -18.37 -10.78 -2.81
C LEU A 263 -18.13 -12.24 -2.40
N ALA A 264 -19.15 -13.08 -2.44
CA ALA A 264 -19.04 -14.52 -2.17
C ALA A 264 -18.22 -15.22 -3.26
N ALA A 265 -18.48 -14.93 -4.54
CA ALA A 265 -17.73 -15.48 -5.66
C ALA A 265 -16.24 -15.09 -5.60
N ILE A 266 -15.93 -13.82 -5.34
CA ILE A 266 -14.54 -13.37 -5.15
C ILE A 266 -13.90 -14.07 -3.95
N SER A 267 -14.65 -14.27 -2.86
CA SER A 267 -14.16 -14.95 -1.66
C SER A 267 -13.84 -16.43 -1.90
N ALA A 268 -14.50 -17.07 -2.84
CA ALA A 268 -14.26 -18.46 -3.21
C ALA A 268 -12.94 -18.67 -3.98
N LEU A 269 -12.30 -17.59 -4.46
CA LEU A 269 -10.99 -17.66 -5.15
C LEU A 269 -9.81 -17.86 -4.20
N GLU A 270 -10.03 -17.79 -2.88
CA GLU A 270 -8.97 -17.97 -1.90
C GLU A 270 -8.31 -19.34 -2.02
N ASN A 271 -7.00 -19.34 -2.24
CA ASN A 271 -6.19 -20.56 -2.34
C ASN A 271 -4.88 -20.47 -1.54
N GLY A 272 -4.64 -19.36 -0.83
CA GLY A 272 -3.44 -19.11 -0.03
C GLY A 272 -2.19 -18.77 -0.85
N GLU A 273 -2.32 -18.58 -2.16
CA GLU A 273 -1.19 -18.34 -3.05
C GLU A 273 -0.61 -16.94 -2.88
N ARG A 274 0.69 -16.86 -2.55
CA ARG A 274 1.47 -15.62 -2.56
C ARG A 274 2.08 -15.35 -3.94
N THR A 275 2.14 -14.08 -4.31
CA THR A 275 2.90 -13.62 -5.48
C THR A 275 4.22 -12.98 -5.08
N GLY A 276 4.37 -12.59 -3.83
CA GLY A 276 5.56 -12.03 -3.21
C GLY A 276 6.28 -13.02 -2.30
N THR A 277 7.33 -12.52 -1.64
CA THR A 277 8.11 -13.31 -0.66
C THR A 277 7.31 -13.46 0.64
N ASP A 278 7.47 -14.60 1.30
CA ASP A 278 6.96 -14.82 2.64
C ASP A 278 7.75 -13.94 3.64
N PRO A 279 7.05 -13.14 4.48
CA PRO A 279 7.70 -12.27 5.47
C PRO A 279 8.64 -12.97 6.46
N ASP A 280 8.43 -14.24 6.74
CA ASP A 280 9.29 -15.02 7.66
C ASP A 280 10.61 -15.46 6.99
N ARG A 281 10.79 -15.21 5.69
CA ARG A 281 11.92 -15.68 4.89
C ARG A 281 12.79 -14.57 4.31
N LEU A 282 12.36 -13.32 4.40
CA LEU A 282 13.09 -12.17 3.85
C LEU A 282 13.81 -11.42 4.96
N ASP A 283 15.15 -11.33 4.82
CA ASP A 283 16.05 -10.60 5.73
C ASP A 283 16.81 -9.50 5.01
#